data_92b1d0bc54c232e1552e49a10dc76ebd
#
_entry.id   92b1d0bc54c232e1552e49a10dc76ebd
#
_cell.length_a   1.000
_cell.length_b   1.000
_cell.length_c   1.000
_cell.angle_alpha   90.00
_cell.angle_beta   90.00
_cell.angle_gamma   90.00
#
_symmetry.space_group_name_H-M   'P 1'
#
loop_
_entity.id
_entity.type
_entity.pdbx_description
1 polymer ?
#
loop_
_entity_poly.entity_id
_entity_poly.type
_entity_poly.pdbx_seq_one_letter_code
_entity_poly.pdbx_strand_id
1 'polypeptide(L)'
;MFEANIFDDNVLFHGSPYKLDKIVPNQAHDSGFSEGCQLAVYATSSLDMAICFALGCAQESENAQRIMMPEYGNKMHFIDCHPNYGGKGYVYVLDKSKFVYAYGTQWVCYEPVIPPKVITINVDDYLDSHCVITCNN
;
A
#
# COMPACT_ATOMS: atom_id res chain seq x y z
N MET A 1 -3.62 13.48 11.80
CA MET A 1 -5.01 13.18 11.40
C MET A 1 -5.23 13.59 9.95
N PHE A 2 -5.99 12.80 9.22
CA PHE A 2 -6.31 13.08 7.82
C PHE A 2 -7.46 14.09 7.74
N GLU A 3 -7.41 14.92 6.71
CA GLU A 3 -8.47 15.86 6.44
C GLU A 3 -9.71 15.14 5.88
N ALA A 4 -10.89 15.70 6.11
CA ALA A 4 -12.14 15.07 5.69
C ALA A 4 -12.20 14.82 4.17
N ASN A 5 -11.61 15.69 3.36
CA ASN A 5 -11.67 15.56 1.91
C ASN A 5 -10.86 14.41 1.34
N ILE A 6 -9.96 13.77 2.11
CA ILE A 6 -9.24 12.59 1.61
C ILE A 6 -10.12 11.35 1.60
N PHE A 7 -11.30 11.40 2.21
CA PHE A 7 -12.28 10.31 2.15
C PHE A 7 -13.31 10.52 1.03
N ASP A 8 -13.06 11.50 0.15
CA ASP A 8 -13.90 11.76 -1.01
C ASP A 8 -13.83 10.57 -1.98
N ASP A 9 -14.96 10.23 -2.61
CA ASP A 9 -15.04 9.14 -3.60
C ASP A 9 -14.21 9.42 -4.86
N ASN A 10 -13.70 10.63 -5.01
CA ASN A 10 -12.89 11.02 -6.17
C ASN A 10 -11.41 10.79 -6.00
N VAL A 11 -10.98 10.20 -4.89
CA VAL A 11 -9.57 9.94 -4.64
C VAL A 11 -9.29 8.46 -4.43
N LEU A 12 -8.04 8.09 -4.74
CA LEU A 12 -7.49 6.78 -4.45
C LEU A 12 -6.20 6.96 -3.65
N PHE A 13 -5.67 5.88 -3.09
CA PHE A 13 -4.49 5.92 -2.23
C PHE A 13 -3.44 4.95 -2.75
N HIS A 14 -2.18 5.36 -2.65
CA HIS A 14 -1.04 4.50 -2.97
C HIS A 14 -0.07 4.57 -1.81
N GLY A 15 0.20 3.43 -1.17
CA GLY A 15 1.14 3.34 -0.05
C GLY A 15 2.51 2.90 -0.52
N SER A 16 3.56 3.55 0.01
CA SER A 16 4.94 3.21 -0.30
C SER A 16 5.83 3.54 0.89
N PRO A 17 6.86 2.73 1.15
CA PRO A 17 7.87 3.09 2.16
C PRO A 17 8.82 4.18 1.67
N TYR A 18 8.74 4.57 0.41
CA TYR A 18 9.65 5.54 -0.21
C TYR A 18 8.94 6.83 -0.51
N LYS A 19 9.68 7.94 -0.34
CA LYS A 19 9.18 9.24 -0.76
C LYS A 19 9.43 9.43 -2.25
N LEU A 20 8.36 9.63 -3.02
CA LEU A 20 8.38 9.67 -4.47
C LEU A 20 7.80 10.99 -4.95
N ASP A 21 8.46 11.64 -5.91
CA ASP A 21 7.92 12.81 -6.59
C ASP A 21 6.94 12.42 -7.69
N LYS A 22 7.13 11.22 -8.24
CA LYS A 22 6.31 10.68 -9.31
C LYS A 22 6.21 9.17 -9.12
N ILE A 23 5.02 8.63 -9.31
CA ILE A 23 4.80 7.19 -9.24
C ILE A 23 4.78 6.66 -10.67
N VAL A 24 5.64 5.70 -10.97
CA VAL A 24 5.76 5.13 -12.31
C VAL A 24 5.18 3.73 -12.35
N PRO A 25 4.66 3.29 -13.52
CA PRO A 25 4.18 1.92 -13.68
C PRO A 25 5.24 0.91 -13.29
N ASN A 26 4.82 -0.10 -12.54
CA ASN A 26 5.70 -1.12 -12.01
C ASN A 26 5.05 -2.49 -12.23
N GLN A 27 5.86 -3.52 -12.44
CA GLN A 27 5.34 -4.87 -12.62
C GLN A 27 4.93 -5.44 -11.27
N ALA A 28 3.63 -5.65 -11.10
CA ALA A 28 3.11 -6.28 -9.89
C ALA A 28 3.07 -7.80 -10.05
N HIS A 29 3.11 -8.52 -8.94
CA HIS A 29 3.03 -9.97 -8.90
C HIS A 29 2.01 -10.38 -7.83
N ASP A 30 0.81 -10.74 -8.29
CA ASP A 30 -0.26 -11.18 -7.42
C ASP A 30 -0.75 -12.53 -7.94
N SER A 31 -0.30 -13.62 -7.32
CA SER A 31 -0.64 -14.96 -7.77
C SER A 31 -2.14 -15.20 -7.68
N GLY A 32 -2.72 -15.72 -8.74
CA GLY A 32 -4.14 -16.03 -8.82
C GLY A 32 -4.98 -15.00 -9.53
N PHE A 33 -4.47 -13.78 -9.79
CA PHE A 33 -5.22 -12.71 -10.45
C PHE A 33 -4.38 -12.04 -11.50
N SER A 34 -4.79 -12.17 -12.77
CA SER A 34 -4.09 -11.49 -13.86
C SER A 34 -4.15 -9.98 -13.73
N GLU A 35 -5.25 -9.46 -13.17
CA GLU A 35 -5.43 -8.02 -12.93
C GLU A 35 -4.44 -7.50 -11.89
N GLY A 36 -3.92 -8.36 -11.01
CA GLY A 36 -2.92 -8.00 -10.01
C GLY A 36 -1.49 -8.11 -10.51
N CYS A 37 -1.28 -8.52 -11.77
CA CYS A 37 0.05 -8.72 -12.36
C CYS A 37 0.34 -7.79 -13.52
N GLN A 38 -0.32 -6.64 -13.58
CA GLN A 38 -0.17 -5.69 -14.66
C GLN A 38 1.05 -4.79 -14.45
N LEU A 39 1.63 -4.31 -15.55
CA LEU A 39 2.62 -3.24 -15.50
C LEU A 39 1.88 -1.91 -15.39
N ALA A 40 1.72 -1.42 -14.17
CA ALA A 40 0.84 -0.29 -13.92
C ALA A 40 1.18 0.38 -12.60
N VAL A 41 0.66 1.59 -12.40
CA VAL A 41 0.57 2.21 -11.09
C VAL A 41 -0.69 1.66 -10.43
N TYR A 42 -0.52 1.01 -9.28
CA TYR A 42 -1.64 0.49 -8.52
C TYR A 42 -2.05 1.46 -7.42
N ALA A 43 -3.34 1.62 -7.24
CA ALA A 43 -3.90 2.40 -6.15
C ALA A 43 -5.11 1.68 -5.58
N THR A 44 -5.52 2.06 -4.40
CA THR A 44 -6.63 1.41 -3.71
C THR A 44 -7.62 2.45 -3.18
N SER A 45 -8.89 2.08 -3.14
CA SER A 45 -9.91 2.89 -2.49
C SER A 45 -9.87 2.74 -0.96
N SER A 46 -9.09 1.79 -0.43
CA SER A 46 -8.97 1.55 1.02
C SER A 46 -7.75 2.28 1.58
N LEU A 47 -7.98 3.26 2.43
CA LEU A 47 -6.90 3.96 3.13
C LEU A 47 -6.08 3.00 4.01
N ASP A 48 -6.76 2.08 4.72
CA ASP A 48 -6.07 1.11 5.57
C ASP A 48 -5.14 0.21 4.78
N MET A 49 -5.55 -0.22 3.60
CA MET A 49 -4.71 -1.03 2.73
C MET A 49 -3.48 -0.26 2.27
N ALA A 50 -3.65 1.02 1.90
CA ALA A 50 -2.54 1.88 1.52
C ALA A 50 -1.56 2.06 2.68
N ILE A 51 -2.06 2.25 3.89
CA ILE A 51 -1.22 2.35 5.09
C ILE A 51 -0.39 1.07 5.25
N CYS A 52 -1.00 -0.10 5.10
CA CYS A 52 -0.28 -1.38 5.19
C CYS A 52 0.89 -1.44 4.21
N PHE A 53 0.70 -1.01 2.97
CA PHE A 53 1.79 -1.00 1.99
C PHE A 53 2.86 0.03 2.30
N ALA A 54 2.51 1.09 3.03
CA ALA A 54 3.46 2.14 3.41
C ALA A 54 4.39 1.71 4.56
N LEU A 55 4.08 0.62 5.25
CA LEU A 55 4.86 0.19 6.41
C LEU A 55 6.22 -0.40 6.06
N GLY A 56 6.48 -0.71 4.81
CA GLY A 56 7.74 -1.28 4.36
C GLY A 56 7.87 -2.75 4.71
N CYS A 57 9.04 -3.30 4.45
CA CYS A 57 9.32 -4.69 4.78
C CYS A 57 10.84 -4.88 4.89
N ALA A 58 11.28 -5.28 6.07
CA ALA A 58 12.66 -5.70 6.28
C ALA A 58 12.68 -7.23 6.34
N GLN A 59 13.31 -7.86 5.38
CA GLN A 59 13.35 -9.32 5.28
C GLN A 59 14.32 -9.92 6.28
N GLU A 60 13.91 -10.99 6.95
CA GLU A 60 14.74 -11.73 7.89
C GLU A 60 15.22 -13.06 7.30
N SER A 61 14.63 -13.47 6.17
CA SER A 61 15.02 -14.67 5.44
C SER A 61 14.56 -14.56 3.99
N GLU A 62 15.06 -15.47 3.15
CA GLU A 62 14.60 -15.54 1.76
C GLU A 62 13.16 -16.07 1.64
N ASN A 63 12.60 -16.59 2.74
CA ASN A 63 11.22 -17.05 2.78
C ASN A 63 10.25 -15.99 3.30
N ALA A 64 10.71 -14.75 3.45
CA ALA A 64 9.87 -13.66 3.94
C ALA A 64 8.66 -13.43 3.05
N GLN A 65 7.50 -13.23 3.67
CA GLN A 65 6.24 -12.99 2.98
C GLN A 65 5.46 -11.87 3.64
N ARG A 66 4.75 -11.11 2.83
CA ARG A 66 3.73 -10.16 3.29
C ARG A 66 2.40 -10.55 2.70
N ILE A 67 1.40 -10.74 3.55
CA ILE A 67 0.07 -11.15 3.12
C ILE A 67 -0.96 -10.17 3.66
N MET A 68 -1.74 -9.59 2.77
CA MET A 68 -2.85 -8.72 3.17
C MET A 68 -3.97 -9.58 3.75
N MET A 69 -4.48 -9.18 4.91
CA MET A 69 -5.51 -9.92 5.63
C MET A 69 -6.75 -9.04 5.79
N PRO A 70 -7.59 -8.91 4.73
CA PRO A 70 -8.76 -8.04 4.81
C PRO A 70 -9.78 -8.50 5.85
N GLU A 71 -9.85 -9.80 6.14
CA GLU A 71 -10.76 -10.35 7.15
C GLU A 71 -10.44 -9.87 8.57
N TYR A 72 -9.25 -9.31 8.80
CA TYR A 72 -8.85 -8.73 10.08
C TYR A 72 -8.83 -7.21 10.05
N GLY A 73 -9.65 -6.59 9.20
CA GLY A 73 -9.72 -5.14 9.11
C GLY A 73 -8.56 -4.53 8.34
N ASN A 74 -8.11 -5.21 7.29
CA ASN A 74 -6.99 -4.77 6.46
C ASN A 74 -5.69 -4.66 7.27
N LYS A 75 -5.28 -5.78 7.85
CA LYS A 75 -3.96 -5.90 8.46
C LYS A 75 -3.00 -6.59 7.51
N MET A 76 -1.73 -6.21 7.57
CA MET A 76 -0.67 -6.89 6.85
C MET A 76 -0.04 -7.94 7.75
N HIS A 77 0.02 -9.18 7.30
CA HIS A 77 0.71 -10.26 8.00
C HIS A 77 2.14 -10.35 7.47
N PHE A 78 3.10 -10.09 8.33
CA PHE A 78 4.53 -10.18 8.04
C PHE A 78 5.04 -11.53 8.55
N ILE A 79 5.54 -12.36 7.65
CA ILE A 79 6.07 -13.69 7.98
C ILE A 79 7.55 -13.71 7.63
N ASP A 80 8.40 -13.96 8.63
CA ASP A 80 9.86 -13.92 8.51
C ASP A 80 10.35 -12.58 7.94
N CYS A 81 9.66 -11.52 8.30
CA CYS A 81 10.00 -10.14 8.00
C CYS A 81 9.26 -9.24 8.99
N HIS A 82 9.55 -7.97 8.92
CA HIS A 82 8.88 -6.99 9.79
C HIS A 82 8.74 -5.66 9.08
N PRO A 83 7.80 -4.80 9.55
CA PRO A 83 7.72 -3.44 9.01
C PRO A 83 8.97 -2.64 9.36
N ASN A 84 9.12 -1.48 8.74
CA ASN A 84 10.27 -0.61 8.92
C ASN A 84 10.19 0.14 10.27
N TYR A 85 10.48 -0.56 11.36
CA TYR A 85 10.42 -0.01 12.71
C TYR A 85 11.20 1.30 12.82
N GLY A 86 10.59 2.30 13.45
CA GLY A 86 11.22 3.60 13.67
C GLY A 86 11.27 4.49 12.44
N GLY A 87 10.81 3.99 11.29
CA GLY A 87 10.86 4.73 10.05
C GLY A 87 9.55 5.39 9.69
N LYS A 88 9.50 5.87 8.47
CA LYS A 88 8.32 6.56 7.93
C LYS A 88 7.81 5.84 6.70
N GLY A 89 6.51 5.98 6.46
CA GLY A 89 5.88 5.55 5.24
C GLY A 89 5.12 6.70 4.63
N TYR A 90 4.64 6.51 3.40
CA TYR A 90 3.99 7.58 2.64
C TYR A 90 2.73 7.05 1.99
N VAL A 91 1.65 7.80 2.15
CA VAL A 91 0.38 7.51 1.48
C VAL A 91 0.12 8.66 0.52
N TYR A 92 0.08 8.34 -0.76
CA TYR A 92 -0.15 9.30 -1.83
C TYR A 92 -1.63 9.35 -2.13
N VAL A 93 -2.20 10.56 -2.16
CA VAL A 93 -3.60 10.77 -2.49
C VAL A 93 -3.65 11.11 -3.98
N LEU A 94 -4.38 10.32 -4.76
CA LEU A 94 -4.36 10.37 -6.22
C LEU A 94 -5.76 10.68 -6.76
N ASP A 95 -5.78 11.30 -7.94
CA ASP A 95 -7.02 11.61 -8.66
C ASP A 95 -7.55 10.32 -9.30
N LYS A 96 -8.71 9.87 -8.84
CA LYS A 96 -9.33 8.63 -9.32
C LYS A 96 -9.66 8.66 -10.81
N SER A 97 -9.90 9.84 -11.38
CA SER A 97 -10.29 9.96 -12.79
C SER A 97 -9.22 9.45 -13.74
N LYS A 98 -7.98 9.34 -13.31
CA LYS A 98 -6.86 8.84 -14.12
C LYS A 98 -6.72 7.33 -14.08
N PHE A 99 -7.52 6.65 -13.28
CA PHE A 99 -7.40 5.22 -13.03
C PHE A 99 -8.61 4.47 -13.57
N VAL A 100 -8.40 3.19 -13.90
CA VAL A 100 -9.47 2.27 -14.23
C VAL A 100 -9.54 1.17 -13.19
N TYR A 101 -10.77 0.70 -12.93
CA TYR A 101 -11.00 -0.33 -11.94
C TYR A 101 -10.34 -1.65 -12.39
N ALA A 102 -9.68 -2.32 -11.46
CA ALA A 102 -9.05 -3.62 -11.73
C ALA A 102 -9.81 -4.75 -11.03
N TYR A 103 -9.75 -4.80 -9.70
CA TYR A 103 -10.48 -5.80 -8.92
C TYR A 103 -10.47 -5.41 -7.44
N GLY A 104 -11.44 -5.92 -6.67
CA GLY A 104 -11.52 -5.62 -5.24
C GLY A 104 -11.54 -4.13 -4.97
N THR A 105 -10.57 -3.63 -4.21
CA THR A 105 -10.37 -2.20 -4.00
C THR A 105 -9.27 -1.62 -4.87
N GLN A 106 -8.78 -2.38 -5.86
CA GLN A 106 -7.61 -2.04 -6.66
C GLN A 106 -7.99 -1.35 -7.98
N TRP A 107 -7.24 -0.31 -8.29
CA TRP A 107 -7.38 0.49 -9.50
C TRP A 107 -6.00 0.65 -10.12
N VAL A 108 -5.93 0.83 -11.43
CA VAL A 108 -4.65 0.90 -12.15
C VAL A 108 -4.62 2.09 -13.09
N CYS A 109 -3.41 2.63 -13.28
CA CYS A 109 -3.11 3.64 -14.28
C CYS A 109 -1.85 3.21 -15.01
N TYR A 110 -1.87 3.27 -16.34
CA TYR A 110 -0.77 2.76 -17.16
C TYR A 110 0.27 3.83 -17.48
N GLU A 111 0.10 5.03 -16.95
CA GLU A 111 1.01 6.15 -17.14
C GLU A 111 1.57 6.62 -15.82
N PRO A 112 2.72 7.29 -15.81
CA PRO A 112 3.24 7.89 -14.58
C PRO A 112 2.25 8.88 -13.99
N VAL A 113 2.19 8.94 -12.65
CA VAL A 113 1.27 9.80 -11.92
C VAL A 113 2.05 10.71 -10.99
N ILE A 114 1.76 12.02 -11.04
CA ILE A 114 2.31 12.98 -10.09
C ILE A 114 1.26 13.18 -8.99
N PRO A 115 1.54 12.72 -7.76
CA PRO A 115 0.54 12.81 -6.70
C PRO A 115 0.33 14.27 -6.26
N PRO A 116 -0.93 14.74 -6.20
CA PRO A 116 -1.20 16.10 -5.72
C PRO A 116 -0.99 16.26 -4.23
N LYS A 117 -1.00 15.17 -3.47
CA LYS A 117 -0.86 15.22 -2.02
C LYS A 117 -0.18 13.96 -1.52
N VAL A 118 0.68 14.10 -0.51
CA VAL A 118 1.31 12.98 0.19
C VAL A 118 1.10 13.14 1.69
N ILE A 119 0.82 12.03 2.35
CA ILE A 119 0.66 11.97 3.80
C ILE A 119 1.80 11.12 4.34
N THR A 120 2.61 11.71 5.22
CA THR A 120 3.70 10.99 5.87
C THR A 120 3.17 10.35 7.15
N ILE A 121 3.47 9.07 7.35
CA ILE A 121 3.08 8.35 8.56
C ILE A 121 4.32 7.86 9.29
N ASN A 122 4.20 7.70 10.60
CA ASN A 122 5.22 7.02 11.41
C ASN A 122 4.82 5.55 11.52
N VAL A 123 5.70 4.66 11.08
CA VAL A 123 5.41 3.23 11.05
C VAL A 123 4.99 2.72 12.42
N ASP A 124 5.69 3.14 13.47
CA ASP A 124 5.42 2.66 14.83
C ASP A 124 4.01 2.98 15.33
N ASP A 125 3.36 4.00 14.77
CA ASP A 125 1.99 4.36 15.15
C ASP A 125 0.95 3.37 14.64
N TYR A 126 1.31 2.49 13.73
CA TYR A 126 0.37 1.57 13.07
C TYR A 126 0.67 0.10 13.32
N LEU A 127 1.61 -0.21 14.23
CA LEU A 127 2.00 -1.61 14.46
C LEU A 127 0.86 -2.44 15.05
N ASP A 128 0.13 -1.91 16.03
CA ASP A 128 -0.94 -2.65 16.66
C ASP A 128 -2.19 -2.74 15.78
N SER A 129 -2.47 -1.68 15.03
CA SER A 129 -3.71 -1.60 14.27
C SER A 129 -3.62 -2.27 12.90
N HIS A 130 -2.42 -2.32 12.29
CA HIS A 130 -2.27 -2.72 10.89
C HIS A 130 -1.30 -3.88 10.66
N CYS A 131 -0.69 -4.43 11.71
CA CYS A 131 0.32 -5.48 11.55
C CYS A 131 0.01 -6.73 12.37
N VAL A 132 0.30 -7.88 11.77
CA VAL A 132 0.46 -9.16 12.45
C VAL A 132 1.85 -9.66 12.06
N ILE A 133 2.70 -9.99 13.04
CA ILE A 133 4.09 -10.34 12.79
C ILE A 133 4.37 -11.72 13.33
N THR A 134 4.89 -12.61 12.48
CA THR A 134 5.16 -14.00 12.81
C THR A 134 6.57 -14.39 12.33
N CYS A 135 7.32 -15.08 13.17
CA CYS A 135 8.60 -15.68 12.81
C CYS A 135 8.48 -17.19 12.84
N ASN A 136 8.83 -17.84 11.73
CA ASN A 136 8.79 -19.30 11.62
C ASN A 136 10.15 -19.95 11.79
N ASN A 137 11.15 -19.19 12.16
CA ASN A 137 12.51 -19.71 12.39
C ASN A 137 12.66 -20.30 13.77
#